data_a6a589132d95988a30ec652ba2a00278
#
_entry.id   a6a589132d95988a30ec652ba2a00278
#
_cell.length_a   1.000
_cell.length_b   1.000
_cell.length_c   1.000
_cell.angle_alpha   90.00
_cell.angle_beta   90.00
_cell.angle_gamma   90.00
#
_symmetry.space_group_name_H-M   'P 1'
#
loop_
_entity.id
_entity.type
_entity.pdbx_description
1 polymer ?
#
loop_
_entity_poly.entity_id
_entity_poly.type
_entity_poly.pdbx_seq_one_letter_code
_entity_poly.pdbx_strand_id
1 'polypeptide(L)'
;MNILIVRVGAMGDVLHALPAVAALKRVRPQWRVDWAVDPRWAPLLMGDDERGPAVDMVHLAPAREWSKAPLSSATMRSVVTLRKRLREEHYDLVVDMQGTLRSAVIGRMAAPLDFVGYADPRERLAAMLYKRKIVRRGAHVVEQGAALLGEACGIKLQPGAVEIPRAEWGEHWAETEAVLSRPMCVLTAGGGWGSKQWPAERYGALTIELKRMGFDVVVNAPREGDAIATSVVESSGGAARIVVCNVTGLVSLMRRTDLLVGGDTGPTHLAAAMGVPVVALFGPTSPERNGPWGPGEKRVLRDAASVTSYKRSAETDAGLMNLSVEIVTKAVQELTKR
;
A
#
# COMPACT_ATOMS: atom_id res chain seq x y z
N MET A 1 17.44 -21.32 -3.85
CA MET A 1 17.33 -20.66 -2.54
C MET A 1 15.87 -20.39 -2.26
N ASN A 2 15.39 -20.77 -1.07
CA ASN A 2 14.02 -20.56 -0.61
C ASN A 2 14.02 -19.35 0.34
N ILE A 3 13.28 -18.29 -0.01
CA ILE A 3 13.26 -17.02 0.71
C ILE A 3 11.86 -16.73 1.19
N LEU A 4 11.71 -16.36 2.46
CA LEU A 4 10.46 -15.81 2.98
C LEU A 4 10.61 -14.30 3.23
N ILE A 5 9.75 -13.53 2.61
CA ILE A 5 9.56 -12.10 2.92
C ILE A 5 8.51 -11.96 4.00
N VAL A 6 8.80 -11.21 5.04
CA VAL A 6 7.83 -10.89 6.08
C VAL A 6 7.47 -9.41 5.99
N ARG A 7 6.30 -9.12 5.43
CA ARG A 7 5.68 -7.78 5.41
C ARG A 7 4.18 -7.94 5.53
N VAL A 8 3.69 -7.90 6.76
CA VAL A 8 2.30 -8.22 7.11
C VAL A 8 1.33 -7.10 6.71
N GLY A 9 1.77 -5.88 6.65
CA GLY A 9 0.97 -4.70 6.26
C GLY A 9 1.63 -3.40 6.74
N ALA A 10 1.03 -2.19 6.58
CA ALA A 10 -0.26 -1.97 5.93
C ALA A 10 -0.19 -2.07 4.39
N MET A 11 -1.30 -1.76 3.69
CA MET A 11 -1.41 -1.79 2.22
C MET A 11 -0.24 -1.05 1.53
N GLY A 12 -0.02 0.21 1.83
CA GLY A 12 1.07 0.99 1.24
C GLY A 12 2.45 0.41 1.55
N ASP A 13 2.63 -0.18 2.71
CA ASP A 13 3.88 -0.84 3.11
C ASP A 13 4.16 -2.10 2.29
N VAL A 14 3.12 -2.89 1.95
CA VAL A 14 3.23 -4.06 1.06
C VAL A 14 3.60 -3.59 -0.34
N LEU A 15 2.92 -2.56 -0.85
CA LEU A 15 3.18 -1.97 -2.17
C LEU A 15 4.60 -1.41 -2.29
N HIS A 16 5.13 -0.79 -1.21
CA HIS A 16 6.51 -0.28 -1.20
C HIS A 16 7.58 -1.38 -1.09
N ALA A 17 7.24 -2.55 -0.55
CA ALA A 17 8.19 -3.67 -0.49
C ALA A 17 8.22 -4.48 -1.79
N LEU A 18 7.11 -4.51 -2.52
CA LEU A 18 6.95 -5.32 -3.75
C LEU A 18 7.97 -5.00 -4.85
N PRO A 19 8.38 -3.74 -5.13
CA PRO A 19 9.39 -3.44 -6.14
C PRO A 19 10.76 -4.11 -5.90
N ALA A 20 11.15 -4.29 -4.64
CA ALA A 20 12.38 -4.99 -4.28
C ALA A 20 12.28 -6.50 -4.58
N VAL A 21 11.13 -7.10 -4.25
CA VAL A 21 10.87 -8.53 -4.48
C VAL A 21 10.73 -8.83 -5.97
N ALA A 22 10.02 -7.99 -6.71
CA ALA A 22 9.93 -8.08 -8.17
C ALA A 22 11.33 -7.97 -8.83
N ALA A 23 12.19 -7.07 -8.34
CA ALA A 23 13.56 -6.96 -8.79
C ALA A 23 14.36 -8.24 -8.51
N LEU A 24 14.19 -8.84 -7.33
CA LEU A 24 14.82 -10.11 -6.98
C LEU A 24 14.42 -11.23 -7.95
N LYS A 25 13.11 -11.38 -8.21
CA LYS A 25 12.59 -12.40 -9.15
C LYS A 25 13.12 -12.20 -10.58
N ARG A 26 13.28 -10.95 -11.05
CA ARG A 26 13.89 -10.67 -12.37
C ARG A 26 15.36 -11.10 -12.45
N VAL A 27 16.13 -10.90 -11.37
CA VAL A 27 17.59 -11.22 -11.35
C VAL A 27 17.82 -12.70 -11.00
N ARG A 28 16.93 -13.32 -10.27
CA ARG A 28 17.03 -14.71 -9.81
C ARG A 28 15.69 -15.45 -9.97
N PRO A 29 15.20 -15.64 -11.21
CA PRO A 29 13.88 -16.25 -11.44
C PRO A 29 13.76 -17.67 -10.89
N GLN A 30 14.87 -18.40 -10.76
CA GLN A 30 14.93 -19.75 -10.20
C GLN A 30 14.85 -19.79 -8.66
N TRP A 31 14.94 -18.65 -7.95
CA TRP A 31 14.79 -18.64 -6.51
C TRP A 31 13.31 -18.62 -6.15
N ARG A 32 12.95 -19.43 -5.19
CA ARG A 32 11.59 -19.41 -4.64
C ARG A 32 11.49 -18.28 -3.64
N VAL A 33 10.47 -17.44 -3.80
CA VAL A 33 10.19 -16.29 -2.96
C VAL A 33 8.75 -16.38 -2.46
N ASP A 34 8.59 -16.65 -1.19
CA ASP A 34 7.29 -16.69 -0.53
C ASP A 34 7.10 -15.43 0.32
N TRP A 35 5.86 -15.11 0.66
CA TRP A 35 5.54 -13.89 1.40
C TRP A 35 4.53 -14.14 2.52
N ALA A 36 4.83 -13.69 3.76
CA ALA A 36 3.88 -13.68 4.88
C ALA A 36 3.18 -12.31 4.96
N VAL A 37 1.86 -12.29 4.77
CA VAL A 37 1.04 -11.08 4.67
C VAL A 37 -0.29 -11.24 5.43
N ASP A 38 -0.89 -10.12 5.88
CA ASP A 38 -2.26 -10.11 6.40
C ASP A 38 -3.25 -10.44 5.26
N PRO A 39 -4.27 -11.28 5.49
CA PRO A 39 -5.22 -11.71 4.46
C PRO A 39 -5.84 -10.57 3.65
N ARG A 40 -6.04 -9.40 4.25
CA ARG A 40 -6.61 -8.23 3.57
C ARG A 40 -5.75 -7.72 2.41
N TRP A 41 -4.45 -7.94 2.46
CA TRP A 41 -3.48 -7.44 1.48
C TRP A 41 -2.99 -8.51 0.52
N ALA A 42 -3.39 -9.77 0.73
CA ALA A 42 -3.03 -10.88 -0.15
C ALA A 42 -3.37 -10.63 -1.64
N PRO A 43 -4.49 -9.96 -2.00
CA PRO A 43 -4.81 -9.66 -3.40
C PRO A 43 -3.81 -8.74 -4.12
N LEU A 44 -2.91 -8.08 -3.39
CA LEU A 44 -1.81 -7.32 -3.99
C LEU A 44 -0.67 -8.21 -4.48
N LEU A 45 -0.61 -9.45 -4.01
CA LEU A 45 0.49 -10.38 -4.21
C LEU A 45 0.10 -11.60 -5.03
N MET A 46 -1.15 -12.04 -4.97
CA MET A 46 -1.65 -13.23 -5.64
C MET A 46 -3.02 -12.99 -6.30
N GLY A 47 -3.26 -13.67 -7.42
CA GLY A 47 -4.56 -13.79 -8.07
C GLY A 47 -5.35 -14.99 -7.56
N ASP A 48 -6.22 -15.53 -8.42
CA ASP A 48 -7.09 -16.66 -8.09
C ASP A 48 -6.33 -18.00 -7.93
N ASP A 49 -5.13 -18.11 -8.49
CA ASP A 49 -4.26 -19.27 -8.45
C ASP A 49 -3.29 -19.33 -7.25
N GLU A 50 -3.51 -18.47 -6.25
CA GLU A 50 -2.66 -18.33 -5.06
C GLU A 50 -1.18 -17.96 -5.35
N ARG A 51 -0.86 -17.61 -6.60
CA ARG A 51 0.46 -17.19 -7.06
C ARG A 51 0.43 -15.75 -7.59
N GLY A 52 1.60 -15.14 -7.66
CA GLY A 52 1.74 -13.81 -8.19
C GLY A 52 3.00 -13.65 -9.05
N PRO A 53 3.06 -12.57 -9.83
CA PRO A 53 4.19 -12.31 -10.73
C PRO A 53 5.56 -12.23 -10.02
N ALA A 54 5.55 -11.85 -8.74
CA ALA A 54 6.78 -11.67 -7.95
C ALA A 54 6.88 -12.64 -6.76
N VAL A 55 5.86 -13.47 -6.50
CA VAL A 55 5.75 -14.31 -5.30
C VAL A 55 5.28 -15.70 -5.70
N ASP A 56 5.99 -16.73 -5.24
CA ASP A 56 5.66 -18.12 -5.57
C ASP A 56 4.57 -18.69 -4.64
N MET A 57 4.53 -18.26 -3.37
CA MET A 57 3.50 -18.64 -2.41
C MET A 57 3.22 -17.51 -1.42
N VAL A 58 1.95 -17.34 -1.05
CA VAL A 58 1.51 -16.38 -0.04
C VAL A 58 1.04 -17.10 1.22
N HIS A 59 1.67 -16.78 2.36
CA HIS A 59 1.28 -17.28 3.67
C HIS A 59 0.42 -16.24 4.39
N LEU A 60 -0.82 -16.58 4.70
CA LEU A 60 -1.75 -15.70 5.38
C LEU A 60 -1.44 -15.64 6.89
N ALA A 61 -1.08 -14.45 7.36
CA ALA A 61 -0.80 -14.16 8.76
C ALA A 61 -1.83 -13.12 9.28
N PRO A 62 -3.00 -13.53 9.80
CA PRO A 62 -4.07 -12.64 10.24
C PRO A 62 -3.72 -11.96 11.58
N ALA A 63 -2.62 -11.23 11.59
CA ALA A 63 -2.01 -10.66 12.77
C ALA A 63 -2.88 -9.61 13.48
N ARG A 64 -3.83 -8.99 12.77
CA ARG A 64 -4.81 -8.08 13.37
C ARG A 64 -5.85 -8.85 14.19
N GLU A 65 -6.34 -9.98 13.66
CA GLU A 65 -7.30 -10.83 14.37
C GLU A 65 -6.64 -11.46 15.61
N TRP A 66 -5.41 -11.95 15.49
CA TRP A 66 -4.64 -12.47 16.62
C TRP A 66 -4.49 -11.43 17.75
N SER A 67 -4.33 -10.15 17.42
CA SER A 67 -4.21 -9.08 18.42
C SER A 67 -5.50 -8.79 19.17
N LYS A 68 -6.66 -9.10 18.58
CA LYS A 68 -7.97 -8.87 19.22
C LYS A 68 -8.30 -9.95 20.26
N ALA A 69 -7.86 -11.18 20.02
CA ALA A 69 -8.15 -12.33 20.89
C ALA A 69 -6.92 -13.26 21.00
N PRO A 70 -5.80 -12.80 21.59
CA PRO A 70 -4.51 -13.49 21.53
C PRO A 70 -4.51 -14.87 22.18
N LEU A 71 -5.33 -15.07 23.21
CA LEU A 71 -5.44 -16.33 23.95
C LEU A 71 -6.59 -17.23 23.50
N SER A 72 -7.31 -16.87 22.43
CA SER A 72 -8.40 -17.71 21.93
C SER A 72 -7.86 -19.00 21.29
N SER A 73 -8.63 -20.11 21.42
CA SER A 73 -8.28 -21.37 20.79
C SER A 73 -8.18 -21.27 19.25
N ALA A 74 -8.95 -20.35 18.64
CA ALA A 74 -8.89 -20.07 17.21
C ALA A 74 -7.55 -19.41 16.83
N THR A 75 -7.10 -18.40 17.60
CA THR A 75 -5.79 -17.77 17.40
C THR A 75 -4.66 -18.77 17.58
N MET A 76 -4.70 -19.59 18.64
CA MET A 76 -3.69 -20.60 18.91
C MET A 76 -3.60 -21.62 17.75
N ARG A 77 -4.73 -22.13 17.27
CA ARG A 77 -4.76 -23.03 16.09
C ARG A 77 -4.20 -22.38 14.84
N SER A 78 -4.59 -21.12 14.56
CA SER A 78 -4.11 -20.37 13.40
C SER A 78 -2.60 -20.16 13.44
N VAL A 79 -2.03 -19.77 14.59
CA VAL A 79 -0.59 -19.60 14.80
C VAL A 79 0.15 -20.93 14.62
N VAL A 80 -0.35 -22.02 15.20
CA VAL A 80 0.26 -23.36 15.07
C VAL A 80 0.23 -23.83 13.61
N THR A 81 -0.87 -23.61 12.92
CA THR A 81 -1.01 -23.98 11.50
C THR A 81 -0.04 -23.18 10.62
N LEU A 82 0.04 -21.85 10.81
CA LEU A 82 1.01 -21.05 10.08
C LEU A 82 2.44 -21.49 10.36
N ARG A 83 2.79 -21.69 11.64
CA ARG A 83 4.13 -22.16 12.03
C ARG A 83 4.48 -23.49 11.37
N LYS A 84 3.54 -24.45 11.30
CA LYS A 84 3.75 -25.73 10.64
C LYS A 84 4.06 -25.53 9.16
N ARG A 85 3.20 -24.79 8.43
CA ARG A 85 3.38 -24.49 7.01
C ARG A 85 4.72 -23.82 6.73
N LEU A 86 5.08 -22.76 7.50
CA LEU A 86 6.34 -22.05 7.31
C LEU A 86 7.57 -22.96 7.52
N ARG A 87 7.50 -23.94 8.41
CA ARG A 87 8.60 -24.88 8.67
C ARG A 87 8.76 -25.94 7.60
N GLU A 88 7.66 -26.38 7.01
CA GLU A 88 7.65 -27.36 5.93
C GLU A 88 8.36 -26.87 4.67
N GLU A 89 8.43 -25.54 4.46
CA GLU A 89 9.08 -24.91 3.31
C GLU A 89 10.62 -24.83 3.41
N HIS A 90 11.21 -25.07 4.59
CA HIS A 90 12.66 -25.11 4.82
C HIS A 90 13.41 -23.89 4.24
N TYR A 91 13.07 -22.68 4.70
CA TYR A 91 13.66 -21.44 4.20
C TYR A 91 15.16 -21.33 4.50
N ASP A 92 15.94 -21.03 3.47
CA ASP A 92 17.34 -20.65 3.60
C ASP A 92 17.47 -19.28 4.24
N LEU A 93 16.60 -18.35 3.85
CA LEU A 93 16.63 -16.96 4.27
C LEU A 93 15.21 -16.44 4.59
N VAL A 94 15.09 -15.76 5.72
CA VAL A 94 13.91 -14.94 6.03
C VAL A 94 14.34 -13.48 6.11
N VAL A 95 13.60 -12.58 5.44
CA VAL A 95 13.85 -11.14 5.49
C VAL A 95 12.63 -10.43 6.07
N ASP A 96 12.80 -9.86 7.27
CA ASP A 96 11.79 -8.99 7.89
C ASP A 96 11.90 -7.56 7.35
N MET A 97 11.02 -7.23 6.41
CA MET A 97 10.92 -5.90 5.82
C MET A 97 10.00 -4.96 6.62
N GLN A 98 9.39 -5.44 7.71
CA GLN A 98 8.48 -4.63 8.54
C GLN A 98 9.16 -4.06 9.79
N GLY A 99 9.95 -4.86 10.49
CA GLY A 99 10.71 -4.44 11.65
C GLY A 99 9.86 -4.22 12.91
N THR A 100 8.77 -4.96 13.08
CA THR A 100 7.98 -5.00 14.33
C THR A 100 8.24 -6.30 15.07
N LEU A 101 8.03 -6.33 16.39
CA LEU A 101 8.15 -7.57 17.16
C LEU A 101 7.27 -8.68 16.58
N ARG A 102 6.06 -8.33 16.16
CA ARG A 102 5.11 -9.26 15.54
C ARG A 102 5.66 -9.87 14.25
N SER A 103 6.17 -9.07 13.32
CA SER A 103 6.75 -9.58 12.08
C SER A 103 8.00 -10.42 12.35
N ALA A 104 8.83 -10.02 13.29
CA ALA A 104 10.01 -10.76 13.69
C ALA A 104 9.64 -12.14 14.28
N VAL A 105 8.59 -12.21 15.11
CA VAL A 105 8.07 -13.49 15.64
C VAL A 105 7.56 -14.37 14.50
N ILE A 106 6.80 -13.83 13.54
CA ILE A 106 6.32 -14.59 12.37
C ILE A 106 7.51 -15.14 11.58
N GLY A 107 8.50 -14.31 11.28
CA GLY A 107 9.73 -14.78 10.59
C GLY A 107 10.46 -15.87 11.36
N ARG A 108 10.53 -15.76 12.67
CA ARG A 108 11.20 -16.75 13.53
C ARG A 108 10.45 -18.10 13.58
N MET A 109 9.13 -18.09 13.37
CA MET A 109 8.33 -19.33 13.28
C MET A 109 8.80 -20.26 12.15
N ALA A 110 9.34 -19.72 11.07
CA ALA A 110 9.86 -20.48 9.92
C ALA A 110 11.13 -21.27 10.26
N ALA A 111 11.81 -20.97 11.38
CA ALA A 111 13.08 -21.57 11.79
C ALA A 111 14.16 -21.54 10.67
N PRO A 112 14.41 -20.39 10.03
CA PRO A 112 15.29 -20.29 8.86
C PRO A 112 16.76 -20.53 9.20
N LEU A 113 17.57 -20.85 8.18
CA LEU A 113 19.04 -20.92 8.31
C LEU A 113 19.62 -19.53 8.60
N ASP A 114 19.09 -18.49 7.92
CA ASP A 114 19.46 -17.10 8.16
C ASP A 114 18.21 -16.22 8.33
N PHE A 115 18.24 -15.31 9.31
CA PHE A 115 17.15 -14.38 9.60
C PHE A 115 17.66 -12.94 9.63
N VAL A 116 17.19 -12.14 8.71
CA VAL A 116 17.68 -10.78 8.45
C VAL A 116 16.61 -9.73 8.67
N GLY A 117 16.99 -8.60 9.22
CA GLY A 117 16.17 -7.41 9.35
C GLY A 117 17.01 -6.15 9.48
N TYR A 118 16.35 -4.99 9.59
CA TYR A 118 17.06 -3.73 9.78
C TYR A 118 17.80 -3.68 11.14
N ALA A 119 18.94 -3.04 11.17
CA ALA A 119 19.68 -2.77 12.42
C ALA A 119 18.92 -1.78 13.32
N ASP A 120 18.12 -0.88 12.70
CA ASP A 120 17.23 0.09 13.33
C ASP A 120 15.75 -0.24 13.00
N PRO A 121 15.19 -1.36 13.49
CA PRO A 121 13.82 -1.73 13.18
C PRO A 121 12.84 -0.74 13.83
N ARG A 122 11.59 -0.74 13.35
CA ARG A 122 10.52 0.10 13.90
C ARG A 122 10.30 -0.13 15.41
N GLU A 123 10.42 -1.38 15.85
CA GLU A 123 10.37 -1.78 17.26
C GLU A 123 11.71 -2.44 17.63
N ARG A 124 12.45 -1.84 18.55
CA ARG A 124 13.82 -2.26 18.91
C ARG A 124 13.92 -3.74 19.29
N LEU A 125 12.89 -4.28 19.92
CA LEU A 125 12.87 -5.70 20.33
C LEU A 125 12.91 -6.66 19.15
N ALA A 126 12.45 -6.26 17.97
CA ALA A 126 12.53 -7.08 16.76
C ALA A 126 13.98 -7.44 16.41
N ALA A 127 14.91 -6.50 16.61
CA ALA A 127 16.34 -6.72 16.33
C ALA A 127 16.98 -7.85 17.15
N MET A 128 16.39 -8.22 18.28
CA MET A 128 16.89 -9.32 19.12
C MET A 128 16.65 -10.70 18.48
N LEU A 129 15.68 -10.78 17.56
CA LEU A 129 15.33 -12.02 16.89
C LEU A 129 16.11 -12.24 15.57
N TYR A 130 16.76 -11.20 15.05
CA TYR A 130 17.54 -11.29 13.81
C TYR A 130 18.93 -11.89 14.03
N LYS A 131 19.32 -12.79 13.14
CA LYS A 131 20.68 -13.33 13.09
C LYS A 131 21.64 -12.33 12.45
N ARG A 132 21.22 -11.67 11.37
CA ARG A 132 21.93 -10.57 10.71
C ARG A 132 21.12 -9.29 10.73
N LYS A 133 21.81 -8.16 10.88
CA LYS A 133 21.21 -6.83 10.94
C LYS A 133 21.85 -5.97 9.87
N ILE A 134 21.00 -5.35 9.03
CA ILE A 134 21.45 -4.53 7.91
C ILE A 134 21.12 -3.07 8.20
N VAL A 135 22.10 -2.21 7.97
CA VAL A 135 21.94 -0.76 8.12
C VAL A 135 21.04 -0.23 6.99
N ARG A 136 20.08 0.60 7.35
CA ARG A 136 19.16 1.21 6.43
C ARG A 136 19.88 2.13 5.44
N ARG A 137 19.63 1.97 4.13
CA ARG A 137 20.21 2.79 3.06
C ARG A 137 19.12 3.20 2.06
N GLY A 138 19.20 4.42 1.56
CA GLY A 138 18.25 5.02 0.64
C GLY A 138 17.33 6.04 1.32
N ALA A 139 16.86 7.03 0.58
CA ALA A 139 15.93 8.05 1.06
C ALA A 139 14.50 7.50 1.10
N HIS A 140 14.07 6.87 0.02
CA HIS A 140 12.73 6.33 -0.12
C HIS A 140 12.62 4.91 0.46
N VAL A 141 11.47 4.57 1.06
CA VAL A 141 11.25 3.23 1.66
C VAL A 141 11.37 2.07 0.65
N VAL A 142 11.11 2.31 -0.64
CA VAL A 142 11.31 1.34 -1.72
C VAL A 142 12.80 1.04 -1.93
N GLU A 143 13.64 2.08 -1.94
CA GLU A 143 15.10 1.96 -2.04
C GLU A 143 15.66 1.24 -0.81
N GLN A 144 15.16 1.58 0.37
CA GLN A 144 15.53 0.94 1.63
C GLN A 144 15.19 -0.56 1.59
N GLY A 145 14.01 -0.92 1.08
CA GLY A 145 13.61 -2.32 0.90
C GLY A 145 14.51 -3.07 -0.08
N ALA A 146 14.87 -2.45 -1.21
CA ALA A 146 15.76 -3.03 -2.20
C ALA A 146 17.18 -3.21 -1.65
N ALA A 147 17.69 -2.24 -0.88
CA ALA A 147 18.99 -2.33 -0.23
C ALA A 147 19.01 -3.46 0.82
N LEU A 148 17.98 -3.56 1.68
CA LEU A 148 17.85 -4.62 2.67
C LEU A 148 17.85 -6.01 2.01
N LEU A 149 16.96 -6.23 1.04
CA LEU A 149 16.80 -7.52 0.37
C LEU A 149 18.05 -7.86 -0.45
N GLY A 150 18.63 -6.87 -1.15
CA GLY A 150 19.84 -7.05 -1.94
C GLY A 150 21.03 -7.44 -1.08
N GLU A 151 21.28 -6.76 0.04
CA GLU A 151 22.38 -7.07 0.95
C GLU A 151 22.14 -8.41 1.67
N ALA A 152 20.87 -8.73 2.01
CA ALA A 152 20.52 -10.04 2.57
C ALA A 152 20.88 -11.19 1.61
N CYS A 153 20.68 -11.00 0.31
CA CYS A 153 20.95 -11.97 -0.75
C CYS A 153 22.35 -11.89 -1.35
N GLY A 154 23.19 -10.92 -0.96
CA GLY A 154 24.51 -10.71 -1.54
C GLY A 154 24.49 -10.22 -3.00
N ILE A 155 23.45 -9.48 -3.41
CA ILE A 155 23.27 -8.94 -4.77
C ILE A 155 22.83 -7.48 -4.73
N LYS A 156 23.07 -6.75 -5.82
CA LYS A 156 22.56 -5.39 -5.99
C LYS A 156 21.19 -5.44 -6.67
N LEU A 157 20.17 -4.88 -6.02
CA LEU A 157 18.82 -4.79 -6.55
C LEU A 157 18.48 -3.35 -6.94
N GLN A 158 17.87 -3.19 -8.10
CA GLN A 158 17.29 -1.93 -8.56
C GLN A 158 15.77 -2.09 -8.57
N PRO A 159 15.04 -1.40 -7.67
CA PRO A 159 13.59 -1.46 -7.65
C PRO A 159 13.03 -0.89 -8.95
N GLY A 160 11.97 -1.49 -9.46
CA GLY A 160 11.36 -1.08 -10.72
C GLY A 160 9.85 -1.27 -10.70
N ALA A 161 9.24 -1.25 -11.88
CA ALA A 161 7.82 -1.51 -12.05
C ALA A 161 7.42 -2.86 -11.47
N VAL A 162 6.22 -2.92 -10.96
CA VAL A 162 5.59 -4.12 -10.42
C VAL A 162 4.35 -4.47 -11.24
N GLU A 163 4.02 -5.74 -11.29
CA GLU A 163 2.75 -6.22 -11.79
C GLU A 163 1.90 -6.62 -10.60
N ILE A 164 0.68 -6.06 -10.53
CA ILE A 164 -0.32 -6.44 -9.53
C ILE A 164 -1.21 -7.51 -10.14
N PRO A 165 -1.45 -8.65 -9.45
CA PRO A 165 -2.26 -9.75 -9.99
C PRO A 165 -3.67 -9.33 -10.37
N ARG A 166 -4.30 -10.10 -11.26
CA ARG A 166 -5.74 -9.99 -11.58
C ARG A 166 -6.50 -11.08 -10.85
N ALA A 167 -7.76 -10.81 -10.54
CA ALA A 167 -8.69 -11.79 -10.02
C ALA A 167 -10.04 -11.65 -10.75
N GLU A 168 -10.61 -12.76 -11.20
CA GLU A 168 -11.85 -12.78 -12.01
C GLU A 168 -13.00 -12.06 -11.31
N TRP A 169 -13.17 -12.31 -10.01
CA TRP A 169 -14.20 -11.63 -9.22
C TRP A 169 -14.05 -10.10 -9.28
N GLY A 170 -12.83 -9.59 -9.14
CA GLY A 170 -12.59 -8.15 -9.15
C GLY A 170 -12.86 -7.52 -10.52
N GLU A 171 -12.47 -8.20 -11.59
CA GLU A 171 -12.72 -7.73 -12.96
C GLU A 171 -14.23 -7.73 -13.26
N HIS A 172 -14.95 -8.80 -12.91
CA HIS A 172 -16.40 -8.87 -13.05
C HIS A 172 -17.12 -7.81 -12.23
N TRP A 173 -16.73 -7.63 -10.95
CA TRP A 173 -17.27 -6.59 -10.09
C TRP A 173 -17.07 -5.19 -10.70
N ALA A 174 -15.89 -4.91 -11.21
CA ALA A 174 -15.61 -3.59 -11.80
C ALA A 174 -16.37 -3.35 -13.13
N GLU A 175 -16.77 -4.39 -13.83
CA GLU A 175 -17.60 -4.31 -15.03
C GLU A 175 -19.08 -4.11 -14.71
N THR A 176 -19.59 -4.71 -13.65
CA THR A 176 -21.01 -4.72 -13.32
C THR A 176 -21.41 -3.64 -12.32
N GLU A 177 -20.62 -3.47 -11.25
CA GLU A 177 -20.96 -2.58 -10.13
C GLU A 177 -20.30 -1.20 -10.25
N ALA A 178 -19.09 -1.15 -10.81
CA ALA A 178 -18.36 0.10 -10.99
C ALA A 178 -18.49 0.67 -12.40
N VAL A 179 -19.61 0.42 -13.07
CA VAL A 179 -19.88 0.95 -14.43
C VAL A 179 -19.75 2.47 -14.42
N LEU A 180 -18.70 2.97 -15.03
CA LEU A 180 -18.32 4.36 -15.03
C LEU A 180 -17.97 4.81 -16.44
N SER A 181 -18.33 6.06 -16.74
CA SER A 181 -17.91 6.69 -17.99
C SER A 181 -16.43 7.05 -17.93
N ARG A 182 -15.77 7.11 -19.06
CA ARG A 182 -14.39 7.59 -19.15
C ARG A 182 -14.33 8.97 -19.76
N PRO A 183 -13.34 9.79 -19.38
CA PRO A 183 -12.28 9.52 -18.40
C PRO A 183 -12.79 9.50 -16.96
N MET A 184 -12.21 8.61 -16.13
CA MET A 184 -12.59 8.42 -14.73
C MET A 184 -11.53 8.95 -13.76
N CYS A 185 -11.98 9.74 -12.78
CA CYS A 185 -11.16 10.16 -11.64
C CYS A 185 -11.62 9.50 -10.35
N VAL A 186 -10.69 8.85 -9.63
CA VAL A 186 -10.95 8.30 -8.31
C VAL A 186 -10.41 9.26 -7.24
N LEU A 187 -11.27 9.64 -6.30
CA LEU A 187 -10.90 10.39 -5.11
C LEU A 187 -10.74 9.45 -3.91
N THR A 188 -9.66 9.61 -3.15
CA THR A 188 -9.40 8.88 -1.92
C THR A 188 -9.29 9.88 -0.77
N ALA A 189 -10.46 10.33 -0.26
CA ALA A 189 -10.55 11.36 0.75
C ALA A 189 -10.23 10.85 2.17
N GLY A 190 -10.42 9.56 2.44
CA GLY A 190 -10.10 8.94 3.72
C GLY A 190 -8.60 8.84 3.97
N GLY A 191 -8.21 8.81 5.25
CA GLY A 191 -6.83 8.62 5.68
C GLY A 191 -6.74 7.79 6.96
N GLY A 192 -5.56 7.25 7.25
CA GLY A 192 -5.35 6.44 8.46
C GLY A 192 -5.57 7.20 9.78
N TRP A 193 -5.49 8.52 9.75
CA TRP A 193 -5.81 9.46 10.84
C TRP A 193 -6.06 10.87 10.29
N GLY A 194 -6.74 11.73 11.06
CA GLY A 194 -7.25 13.04 10.63
C GLY A 194 -6.19 13.97 10.05
N SER A 195 -4.99 14.01 10.61
CA SER A 195 -3.93 14.89 10.11
C SER A 195 -3.45 14.60 8.68
N LYS A 196 -3.82 13.46 8.09
CA LYS A 196 -3.57 13.12 6.69
C LYS A 196 -4.76 13.38 5.77
N GLN A 197 -5.85 13.89 6.30
CA GLN A 197 -7.10 14.08 5.55
C GLN A 197 -7.20 15.53 5.10
N TRP A 198 -7.29 15.73 3.79
CA TRP A 198 -7.68 17.01 3.21
C TRP A 198 -9.19 17.19 3.43
N PRO A 199 -9.69 18.42 3.68
CA PRO A 199 -11.11 18.62 4.01
C PRO A 199 -12.07 18.05 2.97
N ALA A 200 -13.14 17.38 3.44
CA ALA A 200 -14.12 16.74 2.56
C ALA A 200 -14.82 17.75 1.64
N GLU A 201 -15.10 18.96 2.15
CA GLU A 201 -15.70 20.05 1.40
C GLU A 201 -14.83 20.50 0.23
N ARG A 202 -13.51 20.44 0.39
CA ARG A 202 -12.58 20.75 -0.70
C ARG A 202 -12.53 19.65 -1.74
N TYR A 203 -12.62 18.38 -1.34
CA TYR A 203 -12.81 17.28 -2.29
C TYR A 203 -14.15 17.43 -3.05
N GLY A 204 -15.22 17.89 -2.38
CA GLY A 204 -16.49 18.22 -3.01
C GLY A 204 -16.36 19.31 -4.06
N ALA A 205 -15.71 20.42 -3.72
CA ALA A 205 -15.44 21.51 -4.65
C ALA A 205 -14.54 21.08 -5.82
N LEU A 206 -13.49 20.27 -5.55
CA LEU A 206 -12.65 19.67 -6.58
C LEU A 206 -13.46 18.77 -7.52
N THR A 207 -14.42 18.02 -6.99
CA THR A 207 -15.31 17.18 -7.81
C THR A 207 -16.02 17.99 -8.88
N ILE A 208 -16.53 19.16 -8.54
CA ILE A 208 -17.20 20.07 -9.50
C ILE A 208 -16.25 20.48 -10.63
N GLU A 209 -15.00 20.82 -10.30
CA GLU A 209 -13.99 21.18 -11.30
C GLU A 209 -13.62 19.98 -12.19
N LEU A 210 -13.46 18.78 -11.60
CA LEU A 210 -13.18 17.55 -12.36
C LEU A 210 -14.34 17.21 -13.32
N LYS A 211 -15.60 17.39 -12.91
CA LYS A 211 -16.76 17.22 -13.80
C LYS A 211 -16.74 18.22 -14.95
N ARG A 212 -16.35 19.50 -14.71
CA ARG A 212 -16.18 20.51 -15.77
C ARG A 212 -15.06 20.13 -16.75
N MET A 213 -14.05 19.42 -16.29
CA MET A 213 -12.98 18.87 -17.13
C MET A 213 -13.38 17.60 -17.87
N GLY A 214 -14.62 17.09 -17.69
CA GLY A 214 -15.17 15.91 -18.36
C GLY A 214 -14.93 14.59 -17.65
N PHE A 215 -14.38 14.58 -16.42
CA PHE A 215 -14.20 13.35 -15.66
C PHE A 215 -15.51 12.84 -15.08
N ASP A 216 -15.70 11.54 -15.10
CA ASP A 216 -16.60 10.87 -14.16
C ASP A 216 -15.87 10.66 -12.83
N VAL A 217 -16.51 11.07 -11.72
CA VAL A 217 -15.83 11.17 -10.43
C VAL A 217 -16.39 10.16 -9.44
N VAL A 218 -15.48 9.40 -8.84
CA VAL A 218 -15.77 8.36 -7.85
C VAL A 218 -15.02 8.65 -6.57
N VAL A 219 -15.71 8.52 -5.44
CA VAL A 219 -15.09 8.53 -4.10
C VAL A 219 -14.95 7.08 -3.64
N ASN A 220 -13.72 6.59 -3.53
CA ASN A 220 -13.47 5.28 -2.94
C ASN A 220 -13.58 5.36 -1.41
N ALA A 221 -14.51 4.59 -0.86
CA ALA A 221 -14.76 4.49 0.57
C ALA A 221 -14.37 3.10 1.11
N PRO A 222 -13.87 3.00 2.36
CA PRO A 222 -13.47 1.73 2.96
C PRO A 222 -14.66 0.86 3.40
N ARG A 223 -15.86 1.42 3.48
CA ARG A 223 -17.09 0.77 3.93
C ARG A 223 -18.33 1.59 3.55
N GLU A 224 -19.48 0.94 3.54
CA GLU A 224 -20.77 1.60 3.45
C GLU A 224 -20.96 2.62 4.58
N GLY A 225 -21.61 3.76 4.29
CA GLY A 225 -21.86 4.82 5.25
C GLY A 225 -20.61 5.51 5.76
N ASP A 226 -19.51 5.54 5.00
CA ASP A 226 -18.32 6.29 5.38
C ASP A 226 -18.60 7.79 5.38
N ALA A 227 -18.49 8.42 6.57
CA ALA A 227 -18.87 9.81 6.78
C ALA A 227 -18.07 10.80 5.89
N ILE A 228 -16.79 10.51 5.63
CA ILE A 228 -15.95 11.39 4.80
C ILE A 228 -16.41 11.30 3.34
N ALA A 229 -16.60 10.10 2.81
CA ALA A 229 -17.08 9.91 1.45
C ALA A 229 -18.49 10.52 1.26
N THR A 230 -19.37 10.36 2.22
CA THR A 230 -20.71 10.99 2.22
C THR A 230 -20.60 12.51 2.17
N SER A 231 -19.77 13.11 3.03
CA SER A 231 -19.56 14.56 3.05
C SER A 231 -18.97 15.10 1.73
N VAL A 232 -18.08 14.35 1.06
CA VAL A 232 -17.59 14.73 -0.28
C VAL A 232 -18.71 14.76 -1.31
N VAL A 233 -19.60 13.74 -1.31
CA VAL A 233 -20.72 13.68 -2.25
C VAL A 233 -21.71 14.81 -1.98
N GLU A 234 -22.08 15.05 -0.73
CA GLU A 234 -22.98 16.14 -0.32
C GLU A 234 -22.40 17.50 -0.72
N SER A 235 -21.14 17.78 -0.40
CA SER A 235 -20.44 19.03 -0.73
C SER A 235 -20.26 19.24 -2.23
N SER A 236 -20.32 18.19 -3.03
CA SER A 236 -20.31 18.28 -4.51
C SER A 236 -21.68 18.46 -5.14
N GLY A 237 -22.77 18.51 -4.33
CA GLY A 237 -24.14 18.50 -4.83
C GLY A 237 -24.54 17.20 -5.53
N GLY A 238 -23.94 16.06 -5.12
CA GLY A 238 -24.20 14.76 -5.73
C GLY A 238 -23.43 14.50 -7.04
N ALA A 239 -22.43 15.31 -7.35
CA ALA A 239 -21.68 15.19 -8.61
C ALA A 239 -20.71 13.98 -8.64
N ALA A 240 -20.37 13.40 -7.48
CA ALA A 240 -19.59 12.17 -7.37
C ALA A 240 -20.44 10.99 -6.89
N ARG A 241 -19.97 9.77 -7.16
CA ARG A 241 -20.56 8.53 -6.63
C ARG A 241 -19.61 7.90 -5.60
N ILE A 242 -20.17 7.27 -4.55
CA ILE A 242 -19.37 6.47 -3.61
C ILE A 242 -19.23 5.06 -4.20
N VAL A 243 -18.02 4.53 -4.17
CA VAL A 243 -17.72 3.14 -4.47
C VAL A 243 -17.03 2.49 -3.30
N VAL A 244 -17.63 1.41 -2.80
CA VAL A 244 -17.10 0.57 -1.73
C VAL A 244 -16.67 -0.77 -2.31
N CYS A 245 -15.44 -1.15 -2.06
CA CYS A 245 -14.92 -2.44 -2.52
C CYS A 245 -13.84 -2.97 -1.56
N ASN A 246 -13.62 -4.27 -1.64
CA ASN A 246 -12.44 -4.88 -1.02
C ASN A 246 -11.17 -4.60 -1.86
N VAL A 247 -10.02 -5.12 -1.43
CA VAL A 247 -8.74 -4.86 -2.12
C VAL A 247 -8.74 -5.42 -3.56
N THR A 248 -9.39 -6.55 -3.79
CA THR A 248 -9.51 -7.15 -5.13
C THR A 248 -10.29 -6.23 -6.07
N GLY A 249 -11.44 -5.74 -5.64
CA GLY A 249 -12.23 -4.75 -6.41
C GLY A 249 -11.47 -3.44 -6.59
N LEU A 250 -10.71 -2.99 -5.57
CA LEU A 250 -9.90 -1.78 -5.67
C LEU A 250 -8.79 -1.92 -6.74
N VAL A 251 -8.14 -3.07 -6.84
CA VAL A 251 -7.15 -3.35 -7.90
C VAL A 251 -7.81 -3.22 -9.27
N SER A 252 -8.97 -3.82 -9.47
CA SER A 252 -9.70 -3.76 -10.75
C SER A 252 -10.27 -2.36 -11.05
N LEU A 253 -10.67 -1.61 -10.01
CA LEU A 253 -11.03 -0.19 -10.14
C LEU A 253 -9.84 0.64 -10.62
N MET A 254 -8.65 0.46 -10.03
CA MET A 254 -7.45 1.21 -10.41
C MET A 254 -7.03 0.92 -11.87
N ARG A 255 -7.26 -0.28 -12.40
CA ARG A 255 -7.00 -0.60 -13.82
C ARG A 255 -7.84 0.24 -14.79
N ARG A 256 -8.99 0.71 -14.34
CA ARG A 256 -9.96 1.49 -15.12
C ARG A 256 -9.88 2.99 -14.83
N THR A 257 -9.02 3.38 -13.88
CA THR A 257 -8.84 4.77 -13.42
C THR A 257 -7.88 5.52 -14.35
N ASP A 258 -8.29 6.70 -14.81
CA ASP A 258 -7.46 7.58 -15.65
C ASP A 258 -6.71 8.63 -14.81
N LEU A 259 -7.21 8.93 -13.61
CA LEU A 259 -6.59 9.84 -12.63
C LEU A 259 -6.97 9.46 -11.21
N LEU A 260 -6.02 9.55 -10.28
CA LEU A 260 -6.33 9.47 -8.85
C LEU A 260 -5.90 10.77 -8.14
N VAL A 261 -6.79 11.29 -7.29
CA VAL A 261 -6.45 12.38 -6.36
C VAL A 261 -6.69 11.91 -4.93
N GLY A 262 -5.67 12.00 -4.08
CA GLY A 262 -5.82 11.54 -2.70
C GLY A 262 -4.65 11.84 -1.79
N GLY A 263 -4.81 11.59 -0.50
CA GLY A 263 -3.77 11.72 0.51
C GLY A 263 -2.75 10.58 0.49
N ASP A 264 -1.81 10.60 1.45
CA ASP A 264 -0.86 9.49 1.71
C ASP A 264 -1.59 8.26 2.27
N THR A 265 -2.17 7.47 1.35
CA THR A 265 -3.01 6.31 1.65
C THR A 265 -2.69 5.11 0.75
N GLY A 266 -3.14 3.92 1.16
CA GLY A 266 -2.94 2.69 0.38
C GLY A 266 -3.41 2.78 -1.08
N PRO A 267 -4.63 3.26 -1.37
CA PRO A 267 -5.12 3.42 -2.74
C PRO A 267 -4.26 4.35 -3.60
N THR A 268 -3.72 5.43 -3.04
CA THR A 268 -2.80 6.36 -3.74
C THR A 268 -1.51 5.64 -4.17
N HIS A 269 -0.95 4.81 -3.27
CA HIS A 269 0.23 4.01 -3.58
C HIS A 269 -0.07 2.89 -4.59
N LEU A 270 -1.27 2.29 -4.52
CA LEU A 270 -1.71 1.29 -5.50
C LEU A 270 -1.82 1.89 -6.90
N ALA A 271 -2.50 3.03 -7.03
CA ALA A 271 -2.64 3.74 -8.30
C ALA A 271 -1.26 4.03 -8.92
N ALA A 272 -0.34 4.59 -8.14
CA ALA A 272 1.01 4.88 -8.61
C ALA A 272 1.78 3.62 -9.03
N ALA A 273 1.70 2.54 -8.25
CA ALA A 273 2.34 1.26 -8.56
C ALA A 273 1.81 0.65 -9.86
N MET A 274 0.53 0.86 -10.17
CA MET A 274 -0.13 0.39 -11.39
C MET A 274 0.01 1.34 -12.58
N GLY A 275 0.70 2.47 -12.42
CA GLY A 275 0.95 3.41 -13.52
C GLY A 275 -0.17 4.43 -13.76
N VAL A 276 -1.15 4.49 -12.88
CA VAL A 276 -2.21 5.51 -12.93
C VAL A 276 -1.59 6.89 -12.59
N PRO A 277 -1.91 7.95 -13.34
CA PRO A 277 -1.55 9.31 -12.98
C PRO A 277 -2.11 9.71 -11.60
N VAL A 278 -1.28 10.31 -10.74
CA VAL A 278 -1.64 10.59 -9.35
C VAL A 278 -1.35 12.04 -8.96
N VAL A 279 -2.32 12.72 -8.38
CA VAL A 279 -2.12 13.93 -7.56
C VAL A 279 -2.20 13.52 -6.09
N ALA A 280 -1.05 13.54 -5.41
CA ALA A 280 -0.93 13.09 -4.02
C ALA A 280 -0.80 14.28 -3.07
N LEU A 281 -1.70 14.35 -2.08
CA LEU A 281 -1.78 15.43 -1.10
C LEU A 281 -1.07 14.98 0.18
N PHE A 282 0.06 15.61 0.51
CA PHE A 282 0.88 15.27 1.66
C PHE A 282 0.81 16.36 2.73
N GLY A 283 0.57 15.93 3.95
CA GLY A 283 0.65 16.75 5.16
C GLY A 283 1.84 16.33 6.01
N PRO A 284 1.60 15.69 7.18
CA PRO A 284 2.65 15.41 8.18
C PRO A 284 3.62 14.30 7.78
N THR A 285 3.41 13.61 6.66
CA THR A 285 4.36 12.57 6.20
C THR A 285 5.29 13.11 5.14
N SER A 286 6.57 12.64 5.14
CA SER A 286 7.55 13.05 4.14
C SER A 286 7.31 12.32 2.81
N PRO A 287 7.04 13.04 1.71
CA PRO A 287 6.93 12.42 0.40
C PRO A 287 8.26 11.88 -0.13
N GLU A 288 9.40 12.43 0.27
CA GLU A 288 10.72 11.90 -0.08
C GLU A 288 10.91 10.48 0.44
N ARG A 289 10.36 10.20 1.62
CA ARG A 289 10.44 8.89 2.25
C ARG A 289 9.33 7.95 1.83
N ASN A 290 8.09 8.42 1.73
CA ASN A 290 6.90 7.59 1.57
C ASN A 290 6.05 7.99 0.36
N GLY A 291 6.57 8.79 -0.58
CA GLY A 291 5.81 9.24 -1.75
C GLY A 291 5.30 8.09 -2.63
N PRO A 292 4.37 8.37 -3.54
CA PRO A 292 3.88 7.36 -4.46
C PRO A 292 5.00 6.89 -5.41
N TRP A 293 5.19 5.57 -5.49
CA TRP A 293 6.22 4.94 -6.31
C TRP A 293 5.60 4.11 -7.42
N GLY A 294 6.06 4.30 -8.66
CA GLY A 294 5.56 3.56 -9.82
C GLY A 294 5.86 4.27 -11.14
N PRO A 295 5.46 3.71 -12.29
CA PRO A 295 5.77 4.24 -13.62
C PRO A 295 4.89 5.44 -14.02
N GLY A 296 3.69 5.60 -13.41
CA GLY A 296 2.75 6.68 -13.74
C GLY A 296 3.28 8.08 -13.38
N GLU A 297 2.76 9.10 -14.05
CA GLU A 297 3.04 10.49 -13.73
C GLU A 297 2.50 10.85 -12.34
N LYS A 298 3.24 11.67 -11.61
CA LYS A 298 2.90 12.04 -10.23
C LYS A 298 3.09 13.53 -10.00
N ARG A 299 2.09 14.14 -9.34
CA ARG A 299 2.23 15.47 -8.73
C ARG A 299 2.03 15.29 -7.23
N VAL A 300 3.07 15.55 -6.46
CA VAL A 300 3.02 15.51 -5.01
C VAL A 300 2.94 16.94 -4.50
N LEU A 301 1.85 17.25 -3.84
CA LEU A 301 1.59 18.56 -3.26
C LEU A 301 1.81 18.48 -1.75
N ARG A 302 2.73 19.30 -1.25
CA ARG A 302 3.00 19.45 0.18
C ARG A 302 3.37 20.90 0.44
N ASP A 303 2.64 21.54 1.33
CA ASP A 303 2.93 22.91 1.74
C ASP A 303 4.07 22.95 2.76
N ALA A 304 4.83 24.04 2.77
CA ALA A 304 5.97 24.24 3.69
C ALA A 304 5.57 24.31 5.16
N ALA A 305 4.32 24.65 5.47
CA ALA A 305 3.80 24.65 6.83
C ALA A 305 3.60 23.23 7.40
N SER A 306 3.62 22.18 6.57
CA SER A 306 3.55 20.81 7.04
C SER A 306 4.81 20.41 7.79
N VAL A 307 4.65 20.03 9.06
CA VAL A 307 5.75 19.50 9.90
C VAL A 307 5.74 17.98 9.84
N THR A 308 6.90 17.40 9.48
CA THR A 308 7.01 15.94 9.40
C THR A 308 6.82 15.30 10.78
N SER A 309 5.74 14.52 10.93
CA SER A 309 5.38 13.81 12.15
C SER A 309 4.69 12.50 11.82
N TYR A 310 5.03 11.44 12.55
CA TYR A 310 4.35 10.15 12.49
C TYR A 310 3.42 9.91 13.70
N LYS A 311 3.19 10.95 14.49
CA LYS A 311 2.19 10.92 15.57
C LYS A 311 0.79 11.06 14.97
N ARG A 312 -0.12 10.23 15.40
CA ARG A 312 -1.51 10.30 14.97
C ARG A 312 -2.21 11.49 15.63
N SER A 313 -2.86 12.33 14.83
CA SER A 313 -3.73 13.41 15.27
C SER A 313 -5.07 13.32 14.58
N ALA A 314 -6.12 13.79 15.25
CA ALA A 314 -7.45 13.94 14.66
C ALA A 314 -7.57 15.23 13.83
N GLU A 315 -6.78 16.24 14.15
CA GLU A 315 -6.82 17.54 13.45
C GLU A 315 -6.04 17.47 12.13
N THR A 316 -6.59 18.07 11.09
CA THR A 316 -5.95 18.21 9.78
C THR A 316 -4.64 18.98 9.92
N ASP A 317 -3.60 18.52 9.21
CA ASP A 317 -2.28 19.20 9.15
C ASP A 317 -2.42 20.62 8.55
N ALA A 318 -1.70 21.57 9.14
CA ALA A 318 -1.74 22.97 8.70
C ALA A 318 -1.37 23.14 7.21
N GLY A 319 -0.38 22.42 6.72
CA GLY A 319 -0.01 22.46 5.32
C GLY A 319 -1.08 21.88 4.39
N LEU A 320 -1.80 20.82 4.81
CA LEU A 320 -2.97 20.37 4.06
C LEU A 320 -4.07 21.42 4.02
N MET A 321 -4.23 22.21 5.09
CA MET A 321 -5.17 23.33 5.10
C MET A 321 -4.77 24.47 4.17
N ASN A 322 -3.49 24.60 3.82
CA ASN A 322 -3.01 25.60 2.84
C ASN A 322 -3.17 25.15 1.39
N LEU A 323 -3.33 23.84 1.12
CA LEU A 323 -3.61 23.36 -0.23
C LEU A 323 -5.04 23.74 -0.64
N SER A 324 -5.19 24.80 -1.44
CA SER A 324 -6.48 25.21 -1.96
C SER A 324 -6.97 24.29 -3.10
N VAL A 325 -8.26 24.38 -3.44
CA VAL A 325 -8.87 23.64 -4.56
C VAL A 325 -8.19 24.04 -5.87
N GLU A 326 -7.87 25.32 -6.07
CA GLU A 326 -7.23 25.85 -7.26
C GLU A 326 -5.83 25.26 -7.47
N ILE A 327 -5.04 25.11 -6.38
CA ILE A 327 -3.71 24.47 -6.43
C ILE A 327 -3.84 23.02 -6.90
N VAL A 328 -4.80 22.27 -6.34
CA VAL A 328 -5.01 20.87 -6.70
C VAL A 328 -5.56 20.75 -8.13
N THR A 329 -6.52 21.59 -8.51
CA THR A 329 -7.07 21.64 -9.89
C THR A 329 -5.98 21.93 -10.92
N LYS A 330 -5.08 22.88 -10.62
CA LYS A 330 -3.93 23.18 -11.49
C LYS A 330 -3.01 21.97 -11.65
N ALA A 331 -2.71 21.25 -10.58
CA ALA A 331 -1.90 20.04 -10.64
C ALA A 331 -2.56 18.94 -11.48
N VAL A 332 -3.88 18.80 -11.40
CA VAL A 332 -4.65 17.89 -12.27
C VAL A 332 -4.52 18.32 -13.74
N GLN A 333 -4.74 19.60 -14.04
CA GLN A 333 -4.63 20.13 -15.41
C GLN A 333 -3.23 19.91 -16.00
N GLU A 334 -2.18 20.07 -15.20
CA GLU A 334 -0.80 19.82 -15.64
C GLU A 334 -0.54 18.34 -15.98
N LEU A 335 -1.17 17.39 -15.25
CA LEU A 335 -1.06 15.95 -15.52
C LEU A 335 -1.91 15.51 -16.74
N THR A 336 -3.00 16.22 -17.03
CA THR A 336 -3.97 15.82 -18.05
C THR A 336 -3.84 16.57 -19.37
N LYS A 337 -2.99 17.61 -19.43
CA LYS A 337 -2.61 18.29 -20.68
C LYS A 337 -1.72 17.36 -21.50
N ARG A 338 -2.30 16.66 -22.45
CA ARG A 338 -1.61 15.97 -23.54
C ARG A 338 -1.94 16.62 -24.87
#